data_69f444ab761468fc996defc207bf928b
#
_entry.id   69f444ab761468fc996defc207bf928b
#
_cell.length_a   1.000
_cell.length_b   1.000
_cell.length_c   1.000
_cell.angle_alpha   90.00
_cell.angle_beta   90.00
_cell.angle_gamma   90.00
#
_symmetry.space_group_name_H-M   'P 1'
#
loop_
_entity.id
_entity.type
_entity.pdbx_description
1 polymer ?
#
loop_
_entity_poly.entity_id
_entity_poly.type
_entity_poly.pdbx_seq_one_letter_code
_entity_poly.pdbx_strand_id
1 'polypeptide(L)'
;MLAVEDQLNALAWAESIGGLTALIGRSQANLAAIKTWVDKRDWIEFLATDPATISSTSICLRIVDEWFSVQEEDAQRSLIKSLVNNLESEGVALDISGYRDAPPGLRIWGGGTIEVSDIEALLPWLDWAYDEIRG
;
A
#
# COMPACT_ATOMS: atom_id res chain seq x y z
N MET A 1 28.19 -8.09 17.07
CA MET A 1 26.83 -8.65 17.10
C MET A 1 26.11 -8.26 15.83
N LEU A 2 25.56 -9.20 15.10
CA LEU A 2 25.00 -8.98 13.75
C LEU A 2 23.87 -7.92 13.73
N ALA A 3 22.95 -7.96 14.69
CA ALA A 3 21.87 -7.00 14.78
C ALA A 3 22.36 -5.55 14.98
N VAL A 4 23.45 -5.35 15.71
CA VAL A 4 24.05 -4.02 15.90
C VAL A 4 24.71 -3.54 14.60
N GLU A 5 25.40 -4.42 13.88
CA GLU A 5 26.01 -4.11 12.60
C GLU A 5 24.96 -3.76 11.55
N ASP A 6 23.86 -4.50 11.49
CA ASP A 6 22.73 -4.21 10.60
C ASP A 6 22.12 -2.84 10.90
N GLN A 7 21.93 -2.51 12.18
CA GLN A 7 21.40 -1.21 12.60
C GLN A 7 22.34 -0.06 12.23
N LEU A 8 23.64 -0.23 12.46
CA LEU A 8 24.64 0.77 12.06
C LEU A 8 24.67 0.98 10.55
N ASN A 9 24.55 -0.10 9.77
CA ASN A 9 24.49 -0.01 8.31
C ASN A 9 23.24 0.74 7.85
N ALA A 10 22.08 0.47 8.43
CA ALA A 10 20.84 1.16 8.13
C ALA A 10 20.92 2.65 8.45
N LEU A 11 21.49 3.02 9.59
CA LEU A 11 21.69 4.42 9.98
C LEU A 11 22.68 5.13 9.05
N ALA A 12 23.77 4.48 8.67
CA ALA A 12 24.76 5.02 7.74
C ALA A 12 24.14 5.26 6.36
N TRP A 13 23.29 4.34 5.88
CA TRP A 13 22.54 4.53 4.65
C TRP A 13 21.58 5.74 4.76
N ALA A 14 20.82 5.84 5.84
CA ALA A 14 19.90 6.95 6.07
C ALA A 14 20.62 8.31 6.07
N GLU A 15 21.76 8.39 6.73
CA GLU A 15 22.61 9.59 6.70
C GLU A 15 23.09 9.92 5.29
N SER A 16 23.49 8.90 4.52
CA SER A 16 24.03 9.08 3.15
C SER A 16 23.00 9.67 2.18
N ILE A 17 21.71 9.44 2.38
CA ILE A 17 20.63 9.96 1.54
C ILE A 17 20.06 11.30 2.01
N GLY A 18 20.53 11.84 3.16
CA GLY A 18 20.10 13.13 3.69
C GLY A 18 19.40 13.07 5.05
N GLY A 19 19.46 11.94 5.75
CA GLY A 19 18.95 11.77 7.11
C GLY A 19 17.43 11.72 7.21
N LEU A 20 16.92 12.11 8.38
CA LEU A 20 15.48 12.05 8.70
C LEU A 20 14.62 12.83 7.71
N THR A 21 15.04 14.03 7.32
CA THR A 21 14.29 14.86 6.37
C THR A 21 14.11 14.17 5.02
N ALA A 22 15.15 13.49 4.53
CA ALA A 22 15.07 12.72 3.29
C ALA A 22 14.15 11.49 3.42
N LEU A 23 14.20 10.78 4.55
CA LEU A 23 13.32 9.64 4.82
C LEU A 23 11.84 10.07 4.86
N ILE A 24 11.55 11.18 5.53
CA ILE A 24 10.19 11.75 5.57
C ILE A 24 9.75 12.15 4.16
N GLY A 25 10.61 12.82 3.39
CA GLY A 25 10.31 13.22 2.02
C GLY A 25 10.02 12.03 1.11
N ARG A 26 10.76 10.94 1.23
CA ARG A 26 10.53 9.70 0.47
C ARG A 26 9.16 9.08 0.81
N SER A 27 8.83 9.00 2.09
CA SER A 27 7.53 8.48 2.54
C SER A 27 6.38 9.37 2.07
N GLN A 28 6.52 10.67 2.13
CA GLN A 28 5.52 11.62 1.64
C GLN A 28 5.34 11.53 0.12
N ALA A 29 6.42 11.32 -0.64
CA ALA A 29 6.36 11.11 -2.09
C ALA A 29 5.60 9.83 -2.44
N ASN A 30 5.81 8.75 -1.69
CA ASN A 30 5.08 7.50 -1.85
C ASN A 30 3.57 7.69 -1.60
N LEU A 31 3.20 8.37 -0.53
CA LEU A 31 1.80 8.69 -0.24
C LEU A 31 1.19 9.58 -1.32
N ALA A 32 1.91 10.58 -1.80
CA ALA A 32 1.44 11.48 -2.84
C ALA A 32 1.15 10.75 -4.16
N ALA A 33 2.00 9.80 -4.54
CA ALA A 33 1.77 8.97 -5.73
C ALA A 33 0.48 8.14 -5.60
N ILE A 34 0.27 7.50 -4.45
CA ILE A 34 -0.95 6.72 -4.19
C ILE A 34 -2.17 7.64 -4.14
N LYS A 35 -2.08 8.79 -3.49
CA LYS A 35 -3.18 9.77 -3.43
C LYS A 35 -3.59 10.23 -4.82
N THR A 36 -2.66 10.58 -5.68
CA THR A 36 -2.93 10.99 -7.06
C THR A 36 -3.63 9.88 -7.85
N TRP A 37 -3.23 8.62 -7.62
CA TRP A 37 -3.86 7.47 -8.25
C TRP A 37 -5.27 7.23 -7.70
N VAL A 38 -5.48 7.28 -6.38
CA VAL A 38 -6.80 7.14 -5.73
C VAL A 38 -7.77 8.23 -6.20
N ASP A 39 -7.32 9.48 -6.27
CA ASP A 39 -8.15 10.64 -6.66
C ASP A 39 -8.73 10.51 -8.09
N LYS A 40 -8.16 9.66 -8.92
CA LYS A 40 -8.60 9.40 -10.30
C LYS A 40 -9.52 8.18 -10.44
N ARG A 41 -9.91 7.56 -9.33
CA ARG A 41 -10.69 6.33 -9.33
C ARG A 41 -11.91 6.47 -8.41
N ASP A 42 -12.97 5.80 -8.78
CA ASP A 42 -14.23 5.78 -8.04
C ASP A 42 -14.45 4.48 -7.26
N TRP A 43 -13.57 3.50 -7.43
CA TRP A 43 -13.73 2.17 -6.83
C TRP A 43 -12.88 1.96 -5.56
N ILE A 44 -11.94 2.84 -5.27
CA ILE A 44 -11.01 2.71 -4.14
C ILE A 44 -10.83 4.05 -3.42
N GLU A 45 -10.67 4.01 -2.12
CA GLU A 45 -10.36 5.18 -1.30
C GLU A 45 -9.45 4.81 -0.13
N PHE A 46 -8.93 5.82 0.56
CA PHE A 46 -8.23 5.59 1.82
C PHE A 46 -9.18 5.08 2.89
N LEU A 47 -8.69 4.15 3.73
CA LEU A 47 -9.47 3.65 4.87
C LEU A 47 -9.73 4.77 5.88
N ALA A 48 -8.75 5.65 6.12
CA ALA A 48 -8.89 6.80 6.98
C ALA A 48 -9.82 7.85 6.34
N THR A 49 -10.86 8.25 7.05
CA THR A 49 -11.84 9.26 6.59
C THR A 49 -11.33 10.68 6.76
N ASP A 50 -10.48 10.91 7.77
CA ASP A 50 -9.83 12.21 7.99
C ASP A 50 -8.45 12.21 7.31
N PRO A 51 -8.22 13.10 6.32
CA PRO A 51 -6.93 13.19 5.64
C PRO A 51 -5.74 13.41 6.59
N ALA A 52 -5.95 14.07 7.73
CA ALA A 52 -4.91 14.30 8.71
C ALA A 52 -4.42 13.01 9.41
N THR A 53 -5.21 11.95 9.37
CA THR A 53 -4.89 10.67 10.01
C THR A 53 -4.32 9.63 9.05
N ILE A 54 -4.17 9.94 7.76
CA ILE A 54 -3.58 9.04 6.78
C ILE A 54 -2.10 8.84 7.08
N SER A 55 -1.70 7.59 7.31
CA SER A 55 -0.28 7.24 7.48
C SER A 55 0.45 7.30 6.14
N SER A 56 1.66 7.86 6.14
CA SER A 56 2.54 7.85 4.97
C SER A 56 3.43 6.60 4.89
N THR A 57 3.37 5.74 5.89
CA THR A 57 4.17 4.50 5.95
C THR A 57 3.33 3.26 5.81
N SER A 58 2.26 3.12 6.56
CA SER A 58 1.30 2.03 6.46
C SER A 58 0.02 2.56 5.84
N ILE A 59 -0.03 2.54 4.52
CA ILE A 59 -1.11 3.17 3.73
C ILE A 59 -2.21 2.16 3.52
N CYS A 60 -3.36 2.37 4.18
CA CYS A 60 -4.50 1.47 4.12
C CYS A 60 -5.56 2.01 3.17
N LEU A 61 -6.03 1.12 2.29
CA LEU A 61 -7.02 1.39 1.25
C LEU A 61 -8.20 0.44 1.39
N ARG A 62 -9.37 0.88 0.96
CA ARG A 62 -10.58 0.04 0.87
C ARG A 62 -11.24 0.17 -0.49
N ILE A 63 -11.90 -0.90 -0.93
CA ILE A 63 -12.71 -0.89 -2.13
C ILE A 63 -14.10 -0.37 -1.77
N VAL A 64 -14.60 0.61 -2.51
CA VAL A 64 -15.89 1.28 -2.27
C VAL A 64 -16.89 1.10 -3.41
N ASP A 65 -16.53 0.36 -4.45
CA ASP A 65 -17.44 0.03 -5.55
C ASP A 65 -18.68 -0.71 -5.01
N GLU A 66 -19.84 -0.38 -5.53
CA GLU A 66 -21.12 -0.91 -5.06
C GLU A 66 -21.18 -2.44 -5.12
N TRP A 67 -20.71 -3.05 -6.23
CA TRP A 67 -20.72 -4.50 -6.37
C TRP A 67 -19.91 -5.22 -5.27
N PHE A 68 -18.86 -4.58 -4.76
CA PHE A 68 -18.05 -5.09 -3.66
C PHE A 68 -18.71 -4.78 -2.31
N SER A 69 -19.18 -3.55 -2.14
CA SER A 69 -19.70 -3.05 -0.86
C SER A 69 -21.00 -3.76 -0.42
N VAL A 70 -21.79 -4.25 -1.36
CA VAL A 70 -23.03 -5.02 -1.06
C VAL A 70 -22.77 -6.46 -0.66
N GLN A 71 -21.54 -6.95 -0.81
CA GLN A 71 -21.16 -8.31 -0.43
C GLN A 71 -21.05 -8.44 1.09
N GLU A 72 -21.33 -9.63 1.60
CA GLU A 72 -21.03 -9.96 2.99
C GLU A 72 -19.52 -9.88 3.27
N GLU A 73 -19.15 -9.57 4.51
CA GLU A 73 -17.74 -9.37 4.89
C GLU A 73 -16.83 -10.54 4.50
N ASP A 74 -17.29 -11.78 4.71
CA ASP A 74 -16.50 -12.97 4.33
C ASP A 74 -16.26 -13.05 2.82
N ALA A 75 -17.25 -12.66 2.03
CA ALA A 75 -17.10 -12.58 0.56
C ALA A 75 -16.13 -11.48 0.15
N GLN A 76 -16.23 -10.31 0.79
CA GLN A 76 -15.27 -9.21 0.58
C GLN A 76 -13.84 -9.65 0.91
N ARG A 77 -13.63 -10.32 2.03
CA ARG A 77 -12.31 -10.85 2.42
C ARG A 77 -11.78 -11.87 1.42
N SER A 78 -12.64 -12.72 0.88
CA SER A 78 -12.27 -13.68 -0.17
C SER A 78 -11.87 -13.00 -1.47
N LEU A 79 -12.56 -11.94 -1.86
CA LEU A 79 -12.21 -11.12 -3.04
C LEU A 79 -10.87 -10.41 -2.86
N ILE A 80 -10.62 -9.81 -1.71
CA ILE A 80 -9.32 -9.21 -1.38
C ILE A 80 -8.21 -10.25 -1.42
N LYS A 81 -8.45 -11.44 -0.87
CA LYS A 81 -7.47 -12.55 -0.93
C LYS A 81 -7.15 -12.93 -2.36
N SER A 82 -8.16 -13.00 -3.24
CA SER A 82 -7.95 -13.29 -4.66
C SER A 82 -7.13 -12.21 -5.35
N LEU A 83 -7.42 -10.93 -5.08
CA LEU A 83 -6.65 -9.80 -5.60
C LEU A 83 -5.18 -9.87 -5.19
N VAL A 84 -4.93 -10.09 -3.90
CA VAL A 84 -3.57 -10.22 -3.35
C VAL A 84 -2.85 -11.41 -3.96
N ASN A 85 -3.49 -12.58 -4.05
CA ASN A 85 -2.92 -13.77 -4.64
C ASN A 85 -2.55 -13.58 -6.12
N ASN A 86 -3.37 -12.85 -6.88
CA ASN A 86 -3.06 -12.53 -8.27
C ASN A 86 -1.76 -11.73 -8.37
N LEU A 87 -1.59 -10.71 -7.52
CA LEU A 87 -0.37 -9.90 -7.50
C LEU A 87 0.86 -10.68 -7.02
N GLU A 88 0.69 -11.55 -6.04
CA GLU A 88 1.78 -12.43 -5.57
C GLU A 88 2.21 -13.42 -6.65
N SER A 89 1.25 -14.01 -7.37
CA SER A 89 1.52 -14.96 -8.45
C SER A 89 2.31 -14.34 -9.59
N GLU A 90 2.08 -13.08 -9.88
CA GLU A 90 2.83 -12.31 -10.88
C GLU A 90 4.16 -11.77 -10.33
N GLY A 91 4.45 -11.99 -9.05
CA GLY A 91 5.66 -11.48 -8.41
C GLY A 91 5.72 -9.96 -8.25
N VAL A 92 4.55 -9.31 -8.27
CA VAL A 92 4.44 -7.85 -8.24
C VAL A 92 4.47 -7.30 -6.84
N ALA A 93 3.69 -7.88 -5.93
CA ALA A 93 3.58 -7.39 -4.56
C ALA A 93 3.40 -8.54 -3.59
N LEU A 94 4.10 -8.45 -2.47
CA LEU A 94 4.01 -9.38 -1.37
C LEU A 94 3.38 -8.68 -0.16
N ASP A 95 2.55 -9.39 0.59
CA ASP A 95 2.01 -8.95 1.89
C ASP A 95 1.29 -7.59 1.85
N ILE A 96 0.47 -7.36 0.82
CA ILE A 96 -0.35 -6.14 0.73
C ILE A 96 -1.76 -6.30 1.27
N SER A 97 -2.08 -7.40 1.93
CA SER A 97 -3.34 -7.57 2.66
C SER A 97 -3.44 -6.58 3.82
N GLY A 98 -4.65 -6.15 4.13
CA GLY A 98 -4.91 -5.38 5.34
C GLY A 98 -4.61 -6.17 6.61
N TYR A 99 -4.58 -5.48 7.74
CA TYR A 99 -4.45 -6.13 9.04
C TYR A 99 -5.63 -7.08 9.28
N ARG A 100 -5.35 -8.16 10.02
CA ARG A 100 -6.34 -9.21 10.30
C ARG A 100 -7.64 -8.65 10.90
N ASP A 101 -7.52 -7.70 11.81
CA ASP A 101 -8.65 -7.12 12.54
C ASP A 101 -9.15 -5.81 11.93
N ALA A 102 -8.59 -5.40 10.78
CA ALA A 102 -9.07 -4.26 10.01
C ALA A 102 -10.24 -4.65 9.09
N PRO A 103 -11.04 -3.69 8.63
CA PRO A 103 -11.99 -3.93 7.55
C PRO A 103 -11.31 -4.52 6.30
N PRO A 104 -12.01 -5.29 5.45
CA PRO A 104 -11.45 -5.83 4.22
C PRO A 104 -10.80 -4.73 3.37
N GLY A 105 -9.54 -4.89 3.01
CA GLY A 105 -8.82 -3.87 2.25
C GLY A 105 -7.37 -4.23 2.02
N LEU A 106 -6.62 -3.23 1.56
CA LEU A 106 -5.21 -3.33 1.24
C LEU A 106 -4.38 -2.47 2.19
N ARG A 107 -3.14 -2.86 2.38
CA ARG A 107 -2.14 -2.10 3.14
C ARG A 107 -0.85 -2.07 2.34
N ILE A 108 -0.44 -0.89 1.93
CA ILE A 108 0.77 -0.69 1.15
C ILE A 108 1.83 -0.06 2.05
N TRP A 109 2.98 -0.69 2.16
CA TRP A 109 4.12 -0.13 2.86
C TRP A 109 4.79 0.94 2.01
N GLY A 110 4.73 2.20 2.46
CA GLY A 110 5.29 3.36 1.78
C GLY A 110 6.39 4.05 2.58
N GLY A 111 7.06 3.33 3.48
CA GLY A 111 8.14 3.89 4.31
C GLY A 111 9.35 4.36 3.51
N GLY A 112 10.28 5.02 4.19
CA GLY A 112 11.44 5.65 3.56
C GLY A 112 12.41 4.71 2.83
N THR A 113 12.28 3.39 3.01
CA THR A 113 13.06 2.37 2.30
C THR A 113 12.46 1.97 0.94
N ILE A 114 11.25 2.44 0.63
CA ILE A 114 10.57 2.16 -0.63
C ILE A 114 10.79 3.33 -1.59
N GLU A 115 11.19 3.02 -2.81
CA GLU A 115 11.32 4.01 -3.88
C GLU A 115 9.94 4.39 -4.44
N VAL A 116 9.73 5.67 -4.73
CA VAL A 116 8.46 6.12 -5.33
C VAL A 116 8.21 5.46 -6.69
N SER A 117 9.26 5.15 -7.44
CA SER A 117 9.16 4.43 -8.72
C SER A 117 8.57 3.03 -8.56
N ASP A 118 8.84 2.34 -7.44
CA ASP A 118 8.25 1.03 -7.15
C ASP A 118 6.76 1.15 -6.86
N ILE A 119 6.36 2.19 -6.13
CA ILE A 119 4.94 2.51 -5.89
C ILE A 119 4.25 2.81 -7.22
N GLU A 120 4.81 3.68 -8.04
CA GLU A 120 4.25 4.02 -9.36
C GLU A 120 4.13 2.80 -10.28
N ALA A 121 5.07 1.88 -10.22
CA ALA A 121 5.02 0.62 -10.97
C ALA A 121 3.93 -0.33 -10.46
N LEU A 122 3.63 -0.31 -9.16
CA LEU A 122 2.58 -1.12 -8.55
C LEU A 122 1.17 -0.68 -8.98
N LEU A 123 0.93 0.61 -9.13
CA LEU A 123 -0.42 1.17 -9.28
C LEU A 123 -1.19 0.61 -10.49
N PRO A 124 -0.63 0.45 -11.70
CA PRO A 124 -1.32 -0.20 -12.80
C PRO A 124 -1.66 -1.67 -12.54
N TRP A 125 -0.84 -2.36 -11.74
CA TRP A 125 -1.10 -3.73 -11.35
C TRP A 125 -2.27 -3.84 -10.36
N LEU A 126 -2.48 -2.85 -9.51
CA LEU A 126 -3.67 -2.78 -8.66
C LEU A 126 -4.94 -2.62 -9.50
N ASP A 127 -4.92 -1.78 -10.53
CA ASP A 127 -6.02 -1.66 -11.47
C ASP A 127 -6.32 -2.99 -12.16
N TRP A 128 -5.30 -3.66 -12.69
CA TRP A 128 -5.43 -4.97 -13.30
C TRP A 128 -6.01 -6.01 -12.34
N ALA A 129 -5.46 -6.11 -11.13
CA ALA A 129 -5.89 -7.10 -10.14
C ALA A 129 -7.35 -6.87 -9.70
N TYR A 130 -7.76 -5.59 -9.63
CA TYR A 130 -9.15 -5.23 -9.35
C TYR A 130 -10.08 -5.67 -10.50
N ASP A 131 -9.70 -5.41 -11.75
CA ASP A 131 -10.46 -5.84 -12.93
C ASP A 131 -10.62 -7.36 -12.98
N GLU A 132 -9.57 -8.12 -12.62
CA GLU A 132 -9.59 -9.58 -12.58
C GLU A 132 -10.60 -10.13 -11.55
N ILE A 133 -10.72 -9.51 -10.37
CA ILE A 133 -11.68 -9.96 -9.35
C ILE A 133 -13.11 -9.50 -9.64
N ARG A 134 -13.26 -8.41 -10.37
CA ARG A 134 -14.58 -7.88 -10.76
C ARG A 134 -15.21 -8.71 -11.89
N GLY A 135 -14.42 -9.25 -12.74
CA GLY A 135 -14.85 -10.07 -13.89
C GLY A 135 -15.16 -9.26 -15.13
#